data_25b6a074677cc62e2979d1f652359020
#
_entry.id   25b6a074677cc62e2979d1f652359020
#
_cell.length_a   1.000
_cell.length_b   1.000
_cell.length_c   1.000
_cell.angle_alpha   90.00
_cell.angle_beta   90.00
_cell.angle_gamma   90.00
#
_symmetry.space_group_name_H-M   'P 1'
#
loop_
_entity.id
_entity.type
_entity.pdbx_description
1 polymer ?
#
loop_
_entity_poly.entity_id
_entity_poly.type
_entity_poly.pdbx_seq_one_letter_code
_entity_poly.pdbx_strand_id
1 'polypeptide(L)'
;MLKLAPSALLDHYLGISRLLAGQLEFRSAIRAVAAEISHIIPHDHLDVCIIMHGGKYHTAYETGIETAWGNHPPALVSGSPIRSLLWGEVPYLLTDDALVDPRFNFEGAFSRPIIDQSLRSRLHVPLKVEGDVIGALSCSAHAAALYGLDDVANARSIADLLSPYFFALRAAEQAQQSAIVEAEARAREEGLRLGALKLTEALESERQRIGMDLHDQTLADLTRLSRRLERLTLAHEISGEALEPLARSLQHCMQDLRQIIEEAKPSVLQLFGFAQAVENQLDRSIRDSGLSITQTLVDATGGIIDRLEQTVSIALFRITQEAINNAVRHAQANHISVTLTGQPDGISIEIRDDGISVGSADHRNGTGIDNMKTRARLISAEFTIMDGRGSQGTVVAIHLPLTETPTTRLQPRAIR
;
A
#
# COMPACT_ATOMS: atom_id res chain seq x y z
N MET A 1 -15.78 -53.74 19.04
CA MET A 1 -15.95 -52.66 20.02
C MET A 1 -17.28 -52.78 20.73
N LEU A 2 -17.39 -52.56 22.05
CA LEU A 2 -18.67 -52.46 22.77
C LEU A 2 -19.44 -51.23 22.22
N LYS A 3 -20.64 -51.46 21.65
CA LYS A 3 -21.51 -50.37 21.22
C LYS A 3 -21.90 -49.53 22.45
N LEU A 4 -21.66 -48.21 22.39
CA LEU A 4 -22.12 -47.29 23.40
C LEU A 4 -23.66 -47.39 23.55
N ALA A 5 -24.14 -47.35 24.80
CA ALA A 5 -25.59 -47.26 25.04
C ALA A 5 -26.14 -45.97 24.43
N PRO A 6 -27.36 -45.97 23.87
CA PRO A 6 -27.95 -44.81 23.23
C PRO A 6 -27.96 -43.55 24.10
N SER A 7 -28.15 -43.70 25.41
CA SER A 7 -28.09 -42.57 26.37
C SER A 7 -26.69 -41.97 26.49
N ALA A 8 -25.66 -42.81 26.56
CA ALA A 8 -24.27 -42.33 26.61
C ALA A 8 -23.86 -41.63 25.31
N LEU A 9 -24.30 -42.12 24.15
CA LEU A 9 -24.06 -41.48 22.87
C LEU A 9 -24.73 -40.09 22.80
N LEU A 10 -25.95 -39.94 23.32
CA LEU A 10 -26.63 -38.66 23.40
C LEU A 10 -25.87 -37.65 24.30
N ASP A 11 -25.35 -38.14 25.45
CA ASP A 11 -24.59 -37.30 26.36
C ASP A 11 -23.30 -36.74 25.70
N HIS A 12 -22.61 -37.54 24.88
CA HIS A 12 -21.48 -37.05 24.09
C HIS A 12 -21.87 -36.05 23.00
N TYR A 13 -22.97 -36.25 22.30
CA TYR A 13 -23.45 -35.25 21.32
C TYR A 13 -23.83 -33.93 21.99
N LEU A 14 -24.48 -33.95 23.14
CA LEU A 14 -24.76 -32.75 23.93
C LEU A 14 -23.46 -32.11 24.48
N GLY A 15 -22.47 -32.93 24.81
CA GLY A 15 -21.12 -32.49 25.17
C GLY A 15 -20.46 -31.69 24.07
N ILE A 16 -20.45 -32.25 22.83
CA ILE A 16 -19.93 -31.59 21.64
C ILE A 16 -20.61 -30.22 21.42
N SER A 17 -21.96 -30.19 21.46
CA SER A 17 -22.72 -28.96 21.28
C SER A 17 -22.37 -27.88 22.33
N ARG A 18 -22.20 -28.26 23.61
CA ARG A 18 -21.81 -27.33 24.68
C ARG A 18 -20.40 -26.81 24.51
N LEU A 19 -19.46 -27.67 24.11
CA LEU A 19 -18.05 -27.30 23.94
C LEU A 19 -17.83 -26.37 22.73
N LEU A 20 -18.67 -26.46 21.69
CA LEU A 20 -18.66 -25.54 20.57
C LEU A 20 -19.12 -24.14 20.97
N ALA A 21 -20.05 -24.04 21.93
CA ALA A 21 -20.57 -22.76 22.35
C ALA A 21 -19.46 -21.84 22.90
N GLY A 22 -19.25 -20.70 22.22
CA GLY A 22 -18.23 -19.72 22.59
C GLY A 22 -16.86 -19.89 21.92
N GLN A 23 -16.66 -20.92 21.08
CA GLN A 23 -15.44 -20.97 20.25
C GLN A 23 -15.62 -20.02 19.05
N LEU A 24 -14.64 -19.19 18.77
CA LEU A 24 -14.72 -18.20 17.69
C LEU A 24 -13.75 -18.50 16.53
N GLU A 25 -12.99 -19.58 16.64
CA GLU A 25 -12.00 -19.99 15.67
C GLU A 25 -12.11 -21.48 15.36
N PHE A 26 -11.85 -21.89 14.11
CA PHE A 26 -11.92 -23.28 13.68
C PHE A 26 -10.99 -24.18 14.51
N ARG A 27 -9.75 -23.76 14.74
CA ARG A 27 -8.75 -24.56 15.47
C ARG A 27 -9.14 -24.80 16.92
N SER A 28 -9.65 -23.79 17.59
CA SER A 28 -10.13 -23.91 18.97
C SER A 28 -11.38 -24.78 19.06
N ALA A 29 -12.30 -24.66 18.11
CA ALA A 29 -13.51 -25.48 18.04
C ALA A 29 -13.19 -26.99 17.89
N ILE A 30 -12.31 -27.33 16.96
CA ILE A 30 -11.90 -28.75 16.73
C ILE A 30 -11.23 -29.32 17.99
N ARG A 31 -10.29 -28.58 18.59
CA ARG A 31 -9.60 -29.01 19.81
C ARG A 31 -10.55 -29.23 20.98
N ALA A 32 -11.55 -28.37 21.14
CA ALA A 32 -12.52 -28.47 22.20
C ALA A 32 -13.37 -29.74 22.11
N VAL A 33 -13.74 -30.17 20.90
CA VAL A 33 -14.65 -31.31 20.71
C VAL A 33 -13.92 -32.66 20.53
N ALA A 34 -12.61 -32.65 20.29
CA ALA A 34 -11.85 -33.85 19.95
C ALA A 34 -11.98 -34.97 20.97
N ALA A 35 -11.93 -34.65 22.26
CA ALA A 35 -12.07 -35.63 23.35
C ALA A 35 -13.43 -36.33 23.33
N GLU A 36 -14.52 -35.58 23.12
CA GLU A 36 -15.88 -36.13 23.04
C GLU A 36 -16.02 -37.01 21.78
N ILE A 37 -15.48 -36.56 20.64
CA ILE A 37 -15.49 -37.35 19.40
C ILE A 37 -14.70 -38.64 19.58
N SER A 38 -13.57 -38.63 20.29
CA SER A 38 -12.74 -39.81 20.54
C SER A 38 -13.48 -40.92 21.34
N HIS A 39 -14.43 -40.55 22.22
CA HIS A 39 -15.27 -41.52 22.92
C HIS A 39 -16.27 -42.20 21.97
N ILE A 40 -16.68 -41.56 20.87
CA ILE A 40 -17.63 -42.10 19.90
C ILE A 40 -16.89 -42.82 18.78
N ILE A 41 -15.84 -42.20 18.23
CA ILE A 41 -15.00 -42.71 17.13
C ILE A 41 -13.55 -42.60 17.55
N PRO A 42 -12.92 -43.71 17.96
CA PRO A 42 -11.51 -43.74 18.30
C PRO A 42 -10.65 -43.29 17.13
N HIS A 43 -9.72 -42.37 17.37
CA HIS A 43 -8.83 -41.83 16.35
C HIS A 43 -7.49 -41.40 16.95
N ASP A 44 -6.43 -41.45 16.18
CA ASP A 44 -5.12 -40.89 16.50
C ASP A 44 -4.98 -39.44 15.96
N HIS A 45 -5.70 -39.18 14.87
CA HIS A 45 -5.74 -37.87 14.22
C HIS A 45 -7.17 -37.53 13.79
N LEU A 46 -7.60 -36.31 14.09
CA LEU A 46 -8.88 -35.75 13.70
C LEU A 46 -8.63 -34.45 12.94
N ASP A 47 -9.23 -34.32 11.77
CA ASP A 47 -9.19 -33.07 11.02
C ASP A 47 -10.58 -32.66 10.48
N VAL A 48 -10.78 -31.35 10.39
CA VAL A 48 -11.87 -30.74 9.63
C VAL A 48 -11.27 -29.96 8.48
N CYS A 49 -11.62 -30.36 7.28
CA CYS A 49 -11.29 -29.66 6.06
C CYS A 49 -12.44 -28.71 5.70
N ILE A 50 -12.16 -27.42 5.50
CA ILE A 50 -13.15 -26.41 5.11
C ILE A 50 -12.85 -25.93 3.71
N ILE A 51 -13.86 -25.94 2.83
CA ILE A 51 -13.77 -25.37 1.47
C ILE A 51 -13.85 -23.86 1.57
N MET A 52 -12.86 -23.18 0.98
CA MET A 52 -12.80 -21.73 0.92
C MET A 52 -13.77 -21.16 -0.11
N HIS A 53 -14.04 -19.86 0.03
CA HIS A 53 -14.89 -19.15 -0.93
C HIS A 53 -14.41 -19.35 -2.37
N GLY A 54 -15.34 -19.66 -3.28
CA GLY A 54 -15.05 -20.00 -4.68
C GLY A 54 -14.82 -21.50 -4.94
N GLY A 55 -14.84 -22.36 -3.92
CA GLY A 55 -14.86 -23.84 -4.07
C GLY A 55 -13.56 -24.48 -4.58
N LYS A 56 -12.54 -23.70 -4.89
CA LYS A 56 -11.30 -24.16 -5.53
C LYS A 56 -10.22 -24.61 -4.55
N TYR A 57 -10.21 -24.02 -3.36
CA TYR A 57 -9.20 -24.26 -2.32
C TYR A 57 -9.86 -24.76 -1.04
N HIS A 58 -9.10 -25.47 -0.23
CA HIS A 58 -9.51 -25.91 1.11
C HIS A 58 -8.39 -25.71 2.11
N THR A 59 -8.75 -25.60 3.39
CA THR A 59 -7.84 -25.55 4.54
C THR A 59 -8.22 -26.64 5.53
N ALA A 60 -7.24 -27.31 6.14
CA ALA A 60 -7.46 -28.31 7.18
C ALA A 60 -7.14 -27.74 8.56
N TYR A 61 -8.00 -28.04 9.52
CA TYR A 61 -7.81 -27.76 10.95
C TYR A 61 -7.74 -29.12 11.67
N GLU A 62 -6.66 -29.38 12.36
CA GLU A 62 -6.34 -30.69 12.90
C GLU A 62 -6.10 -30.68 14.40
N THR A 63 -6.25 -31.86 15.02
CA THR A 63 -5.92 -32.13 16.41
C THR A 63 -5.52 -33.60 16.59
N GLY A 64 -4.85 -33.93 17.71
CA GLY A 64 -4.19 -35.22 17.92
C GLY A 64 -2.76 -35.14 17.39
N ILE A 65 -2.41 -35.98 16.43
CA ILE A 65 -1.11 -35.94 15.77
C ILE A 65 -1.07 -34.69 14.89
N GLU A 66 -0.09 -33.83 15.15
CA GLU A 66 0.14 -32.64 14.30
C GLU A 66 0.82 -33.07 13.00
N THR A 67 0.24 -32.65 11.88
CA THR A 67 0.79 -32.89 10.55
C THR A 67 1.18 -31.61 9.85
N ALA A 68 1.81 -31.70 8.67
CA ALA A 68 2.12 -30.52 7.87
C ALA A 68 0.87 -29.80 7.33
N TRP A 69 -0.31 -30.40 7.39
CA TRP A 69 -1.55 -29.75 6.90
C TRP A 69 -1.99 -28.58 7.77
N GLY A 70 -1.84 -28.69 9.09
CA GLY A 70 -2.30 -27.67 10.02
C GLY A 70 -1.65 -26.28 9.87
N ASN A 71 -0.47 -26.24 9.23
CA ASN A 71 0.28 -25.02 8.97
C ASN A 71 0.47 -24.75 7.46
N HIS A 72 -0.14 -25.56 6.59
CA HIS A 72 -0.03 -25.39 5.14
C HIS A 72 -0.98 -24.28 4.65
N PRO A 73 -0.56 -23.42 3.71
CA PRO A 73 -1.47 -22.50 3.04
C PRO A 73 -2.60 -23.26 2.34
N PRO A 74 -3.72 -22.61 2.00
CA PRO A 74 -4.85 -23.25 1.34
C PRO A 74 -4.42 -24.07 0.11
N ALA A 75 -4.80 -25.35 0.09
CA ALA A 75 -4.46 -26.28 -0.98
C ALA A 75 -5.60 -26.42 -2.00
N LEU A 76 -5.28 -26.78 -3.24
CA LEU A 76 -6.28 -27.06 -4.27
C LEU A 76 -7.13 -28.28 -3.92
N VAL A 77 -8.45 -28.19 -4.04
CA VAL A 77 -9.37 -29.30 -3.85
C VAL A 77 -9.05 -30.44 -4.82
N SER A 78 -8.62 -30.17 -6.05
CA SER A 78 -8.25 -31.17 -7.04
C SER A 78 -7.06 -32.05 -6.64
N GLY A 79 -6.15 -31.53 -5.81
CA GLY A 79 -5.02 -32.27 -5.24
C GLY A 79 -5.35 -33.04 -3.95
N SER A 80 -6.55 -32.84 -3.41
CA SER A 80 -6.96 -33.52 -2.18
C SER A 80 -7.27 -35.00 -2.43
N PRO A 81 -6.77 -35.93 -1.59
CA PRO A 81 -7.17 -37.33 -1.63
C PRO A 81 -8.68 -37.56 -1.47
N ILE A 82 -9.36 -36.64 -0.78
CA ILE A 82 -10.81 -36.69 -0.53
C ILE A 82 -11.62 -35.79 -1.48
N ARG A 83 -11.05 -35.38 -2.63
CA ARG A 83 -11.69 -34.46 -3.59
C ARG A 83 -13.09 -34.89 -4.03
N SER A 84 -13.32 -36.19 -4.25
CA SER A 84 -14.66 -36.70 -4.63
C SER A 84 -15.71 -36.46 -3.56
N LEU A 85 -15.32 -36.48 -2.27
CA LEU A 85 -16.19 -36.15 -1.15
C LEU A 85 -16.45 -34.62 -1.10
N LEU A 86 -15.39 -33.81 -1.31
CA LEU A 86 -15.49 -32.35 -1.31
C LEU A 86 -16.30 -31.83 -2.50
N TRP A 87 -16.30 -32.54 -3.63
CA TRP A 87 -17.17 -32.23 -4.78
C TRP A 87 -18.62 -32.77 -4.62
N GLY A 88 -18.89 -33.52 -3.53
CA GLY A 88 -20.20 -34.10 -3.28
C GLY A 88 -20.54 -35.33 -4.12
N GLU A 89 -19.56 -35.91 -4.82
CA GLU A 89 -19.74 -37.09 -5.70
C GLU A 89 -20.00 -38.38 -4.91
N VAL A 90 -19.48 -38.45 -3.68
CA VAL A 90 -19.65 -39.62 -2.81
C VAL A 90 -20.21 -39.20 -1.44
N PRO A 91 -21.02 -40.07 -0.80
CA PRO A 91 -21.63 -39.75 0.48
C PRO A 91 -20.70 -39.93 1.69
N TYR A 92 -19.59 -40.65 1.57
CA TYR A 92 -18.52 -40.85 2.53
C TYR A 92 -17.34 -41.50 1.84
N LEU A 93 -16.17 -41.46 2.48
CA LEU A 93 -15.01 -42.25 2.10
C LEU A 93 -14.56 -43.07 3.31
N LEU A 94 -14.40 -44.37 3.09
CA LEU A 94 -13.85 -45.32 4.05
C LEU A 94 -12.64 -45.99 3.42
N THR A 95 -11.53 -46.02 4.14
CA THR A 95 -10.23 -46.53 3.66
C THR A 95 -9.63 -47.43 4.73
N ASP A 96 -9.36 -48.65 4.39
CA ASP A 96 -8.75 -49.63 5.29
C ASP A 96 -7.26 -49.37 5.48
N ASP A 97 -6.57 -49.01 4.41
CA ASP A 97 -5.15 -48.65 4.44
C ASP A 97 -4.81 -47.59 3.39
N ALA A 98 -4.66 -46.36 3.82
CA ALA A 98 -4.36 -45.19 2.96
C ALA A 98 -2.95 -45.26 2.32
N LEU A 99 -2.02 -46.07 2.87
CA LEU A 99 -0.67 -46.16 2.33
C LEU A 99 -0.66 -46.96 1.00
N VAL A 100 -1.64 -47.82 0.76
CA VAL A 100 -1.76 -48.63 -0.47
C VAL A 100 -2.97 -48.26 -1.33
N ASP A 101 -3.88 -47.43 -0.82
CA ASP A 101 -5.10 -47.01 -1.53
C ASP A 101 -4.77 -46.02 -2.65
N PRO A 102 -5.18 -46.29 -3.92
CA PRO A 102 -4.90 -45.41 -5.06
C PRO A 102 -5.49 -44.01 -4.91
N ARG A 103 -6.56 -43.84 -4.12
CA ARG A 103 -7.18 -42.53 -3.85
C ARG A 103 -6.25 -41.53 -3.16
N PHE A 104 -5.22 -42.06 -2.43
CA PHE A 104 -4.20 -41.28 -1.74
C PHE A 104 -2.86 -41.25 -2.48
N ASN A 105 -2.70 -42.11 -3.49
CA ASN A 105 -1.44 -42.31 -4.21
C ASN A 105 -1.61 -42.03 -5.71
N PHE A 106 -1.82 -40.77 -6.08
CA PHE A 106 -1.88 -40.30 -7.47
C PHE A 106 -0.92 -39.13 -7.70
N GLU A 107 -0.60 -38.85 -8.94
CA GLU A 107 0.29 -37.75 -9.30
C GLU A 107 -0.35 -36.40 -8.91
N GLY A 108 0.36 -35.61 -8.10
CA GLY A 108 -0.14 -34.32 -7.55
C GLY A 108 -1.00 -34.48 -6.28
N ALA A 109 -1.11 -35.69 -5.70
CA ALA A 109 -1.81 -35.91 -4.44
C ALA A 109 -1.14 -35.15 -3.27
N PHE A 110 -1.92 -34.40 -2.52
CA PHE A 110 -1.47 -33.78 -1.26
C PHE A 110 -1.66 -34.74 -0.08
N SER A 111 -1.04 -35.93 -0.18
CA SER A 111 -1.16 -37.04 0.78
C SER A 111 0.08 -37.29 1.64
N ARG A 112 1.18 -36.57 1.41
CA ARG A 112 2.44 -36.79 2.13
C ARG A 112 2.30 -36.77 3.65
N PRO A 113 1.53 -35.88 4.29
CA PRO A 113 1.31 -35.92 5.74
C PRO A 113 0.69 -37.21 6.27
N ILE A 114 -0.14 -37.91 5.46
CA ILE A 114 -0.74 -39.22 5.80
C ILE A 114 0.33 -40.28 5.82
N ILE A 115 1.20 -40.29 4.81
CA ILE A 115 2.27 -41.27 4.63
C ILE A 115 3.33 -41.08 5.72
N ASP A 116 3.79 -39.87 5.95
CA ASP A 116 4.82 -39.51 6.93
C ASP A 116 4.39 -39.91 8.36
N GLN A 117 3.10 -39.79 8.68
CA GLN A 117 2.54 -40.14 9.98
C GLN A 117 1.95 -41.57 10.02
N SER A 118 2.06 -42.32 8.94
CA SER A 118 1.54 -43.73 8.85
C SER A 118 0.05 -43.83 9.24
N LEU A 119 -0.78 -42.88 8.85
CA LEU A 119 -2.22 -42.87 9.10
C LEU A 119 -2.92 -43.81 8.11
N ARG A 120 -3.19 -45.05 8.53
CA ARG A 120 -3.63 -46.14 7.67
C ARG A 120 -5.15 -46.15 7.49
N SER A 121 -5.92 -46.41 8.55
CA SER A 121 -7.38 -46.40 8.44
C SER A 121 -7.90 -45.00 8.46
N ARG A 122 -8.79 -44.66 7.50
CA ARG A 122 -9.35 -43.32 7.40
C ARG A 122 -10.85 -43.37 7.10
N LEU A 123 -11.56 -42.48 7.80
CA LEU A 123 -12.98 -42.28 7.65
C LEU A 123 -13.24 -40.79 7.37
N HIS A 124 -13.98 -40.50 6.31
CA HIS A 124 -14.33 -39.13 5.95
C HIS A 124 -15.83 -39.01 5.66
N VAL A 125 -16.47 -38.00 6.22
CA VAL A 125 -17.86 -37.64 5.95
C VAL A 125 -17.97 -36.16 5.60
N PRO A 126 -18.88 -35.77 4.69
CA PRO A 126 -19.02 -34.38 4.30
C PRO A 126 -19.69 -33.57 5.41
N LEU A 127 -19.25 -32.34 5.59
CA LEU A 127 -19.97 -31.29 6.31
C LEU A 127 -20.91 -30.63 5.32
N LYS A 128 -22.22 -30.68 5.57
CA LYS A 128 -23.24 -30.15 4.66
C LYS A 128 -24.14 -29.11 5.31
N VAL A 129 -24.45 -28.05 4.56
CA VAL A 129 -25.45 -27.06 4.94
C VAL A 129 -26.32 -26.80 3.73
N GLU A 130 -27.64 -26.94 3.89
CA GLU A 130 -28.64 -26.76 2.83
C GLU A 130 -28.39 -27.63 1.57
N GLY A 131 -27.71 -28.77 1.75
CA GLY A 131 -27.36 -29.67 0.66
C GLY A 131 -25.96 -29.48 0.08
N ASP A 132 -25.34 -28.34 0.28
CA ASP A 132 -24.00 -28.00 -0.21
C ASP A 132 -22.93 -28.54 0.72
N VAL A 133 -21.86 -29.09 0.15
CA VAL A 133 -20.67 -29.51 0.89
C VAL A 133 -19.79 -28.31 1.20
N ILE A 134 -19.66 -28.00 2.50
CA ILE A 134 -18.81 -26.89 2.98
C ILE A 134 -17.45 -27.37 3.44
N GLY A 135 -17.26 -28.70 3.56
CA GLY A 135 -16.03 -29.30 4.03
C GLY A 135 -16.19 -30.80 4.31
N ALA A 136 -15.28 -31.35 5.11
CA ALA A 136 -15.31 -32.74 5.54
C ALA A 136 -14.78 -32.89 6.96
N LEU A 137 -15.37 -33.80 7.72
CA LEU A 137 -14.84 -34.34 8.98
C LEU A 137 -14.06 -35.61 8.67
N SER A 138 -12.84 -35.73 9.17
CA SER A 138 -11.96 -36.85 8.95
C SER A 138 -11.44 -37.42 10.27
N CYS A 139 -11.57 -38.71 10.46
CA CYS A 139 -10.95 -39.48 11.53
C CYS A 139 -9.90 -40.44 10.92
N SER A 140 -8.72 -40.50 11.53
CA SER A 140 -7.63 -41.34 11.04
C SER A 140 -6.97 -42.13 12.19
N ALA A 141 -6.49 -43.30 11.88
CA ALA A 141 -5.80 -44.16 12.86
C ALA A 141 -4.60 -44.86 12.24
N HIS A 142 -3.61 -45.23 13.08
CA HIS A 142 -2.44 -46.02 12.70
C HIS A 142 -2.82 -47.46 12.39
N ALA A 143 -3.84 -47.99 13.07
CA ALA A 143 -4.35 -49.34 12.80
C ALA A 143 -5.05 -49.39 11.44
N ALA A 144 -4.76 -50.40 10.63
CA ALA A 144 -5.51 -50.63 9.39
C ALA A 144 -6.89 -51.24 9.68
N ALA A 145 -7.86 -51.01 8.79
CA ALA A 145 -9.20 -51.58 8.83
C ALA A 145 -9.93 -51.34 10.18
N LEU A 146 -9.71 -50.18 10.81
CA LEU A 146 -10.31 -49.86 12.10
C LEU A 146 -11.79 -49.47 11.98
N TYR A 147 -12.14 -48.75 10.94
CA TYR A 147 -13.47 -48.11 10.80
C TYR A 147 -14.43 -48.96 9.96
N GLY A 148 -15.68 -48.99 10.38
CA GLY A 148 -16.79 -49.66 9.69
C GLY A 148 -17.97 -48.75 9.42
N LEU A 149 -19.08 -49.34 8.92
CA LEU A 149 -20.29 -48.57 8.57
C LEU A 149 -20.97 -47.92 9.80
N ASP A 150 -20.85 -48.55 10.98
CA ASP A 150 -21.37 -47.97 12.23
C ASP A 150 -20.62 -46.66 12.56
N ASP A 151 -19.29 -46.63 12.35
CA ASP A 151 -18.47 -45.42 12.55
C ASP A 151 -18.80 -44.33 11.53
N VAL A 152 -19.13 -44.70 10.29
CA VAL A 152 -19.64 -43.79 9.28
C VAL A 152 -20.94 -43.15 9.74
N ALA A 153 -21.87 -43.89 10.31
CA ALA A 153 -23.14 -43.37 10.81
C ALA A 153 -22.94 -42.39 11.98
N ASN A 154 -22.06 -42.73 12.91
CA ASN A 154 -21.67 -41.88 14.02
C ASN A 154 -20.98 -40.59 13.53
N ALA A 155 -20.04 -40.71 12.59
CA ALA A 155 -19.34 -39.57 12.00
C ALA A 155 -20.33 -38.59 11.28
N ARG A 156 -21.33 -39.11 10.58
CA ARG A 156 -22.38 -38.30 9.96
C ARG A 156 -23.15 -37.49 11.00
N SER A 157 -23.57 -38.15 12.10
CA SER A 157 -24.29 -37.46 13.18
C SER A 157 -23.44 -36.35 13.80
N ILE A 158 -22.15 -36.59 13.97
CA ILE A 158 -21.19 -35.55 14.43
C ILE A 158 -21.06 -34.44 13.37
N ALA A 159 -20.91 -34.80 12.10
CA ALA A 159 -20.80 -33.84 11.01
C ALA A 159 -22.06 -32.95 10.90
N ASP A 160 -23.24 -33.51 11.11
CA ASP A 160 -24.52 -32.77 11.11
C ASP A 160 -24.59 -31.75 12.26
N LEU A 161 -23.98 -32.05 13.41
CA LEU A 161 -23.84 -31.11 14.53
C LEU A 161 -22.81 -30.00 14.26
N LEU A 162 -21.69 -30.37 13.62
CA LEU A 162 -20.58 -29.45 13.37
C LEU A 162 -20.87 -28.51 12.20
N SER A 163 -21.59 -28.98 11.18
CA SER A 163 -21.76 -28.25 9.91
C SER A 163 -22.36 -26.86 10.07
N PRO A 164 -23.49 -26.64 10.81
CA PRO A 164 -24.04 -25.29 10.99
C PRO A 164 -23.06 -24.37 11.72
N TYR A 165 -22.33 -24.93 12.67
CA TYR A 165 -21.35 -24.17 13.45
C TYR A 165 -20.18 -23.71 12.59
N PHE A 166 -19.56 -24.60 11.83
CA PHE A 166 -18.46 -24.25 10.93
C PHE A 166 -18.89 -23.35 9.78
N PHE A 167 -20.13 -23.49 9.31
CA PHE A 167 -20.71 -22.56 8.36
C PHE A 167 -20.78 -21.15 8.94
N ALA A 168 -21.28 -21.00 10.19
CA ALA A 168 -21.35 -19.72 10.87
C ALA A 168 -19.97 -19.10 11.10
N LEU A 169 -18.96 -19.90 11.52
CA LEU A 169 -17.58 -19.44 11.67
C LEU A 169 -17.01 -18.93 10.34
N ARG A 170 -17.19 -19.69 9.26
CA ARG A 170 -16.73 -19.29 7.92
C ARG A 170 -17.38 -17.98 7.47
N ALA A 171 -18.69 -17.83 7.69
CA ALA A 171 -19.42 -16.62 7.36
C ALA A 171 -18.93 -15.42 8.19
N ALA A 172 -18.64 -15.62 9.47
CA ALA A 172 -18.11 -14.59 10.35
C ALA A 172 -16.70 -14.12 9.92
N GLU A 173 -15.78 -15.04 9.64
CA GLU A 173 -14.45 -14.70 9.11
C GLU A 173 -14.54 -13.92 7.81
N GLN A 174 -15.41 -14.36 6.88
CA GLN A 174 -15.61 -13.68 5.60
C GLN A 174 -16.16 -12.26 5.78
N ALA A 175 -17.16 -12.09 6.67
CA ALA A 175 -17.73 -10.78 6.98
C ALA A 175 -16.70 -9.85 7.60
N GLN A 176 -15.87 -10.36 8.51
CA GLN A 176 -14.77 -9.60 9.11
C GLN A 176 -13.73 -9.15 8.08
N GLN A 177 -13.30 -10.05 7.19
CA GLN A 177 -12.34 -9.73 6.13
C GLN A 177 -12.90 -8.68 5.16
N SER A 178 -14.17 -8.81 4.78
CA SER A 178 -14.85 -7.83 3.92
C SER A 178 -14.95 -6.46 4.59
N ALA A 179 -15.25 -6.41 5.89
CA ALA A 179 -15.32 -5.17 6.65
C ALA A 179 -13.96 -4.47 6.75
N ILE A 180 -12.86 -5.21 6.89
CA ILE A 180 -11.50 -4.65 6.91
C ILE A 180 -11.18 -4.02 5.55
N VAL A 181 -11.41 -4.73 4.44
CA VAL A 181 -11.16 -4.22 3.08
C VAL A 181 -11.99 -2.96 2.81
N GLU A 182 -13.26 -2.95 3.22
CA GLU A 182 -14.13 -1.78 3.05
C GLU A 182 -13.67 -0.59 3.90
N ALA A 183 -13.22 -0.82 5.14
CA ALA A 183 -12.69 0.23 6.00
C ALA A 183 -11.40 0.85 5.43
N GLU A 184 -10.50 0.02 4.89
CA GLU A 184 -9.28 0.49 4.22
C GLU A 184 -9.59 1.31 2.96
N ALA A 185 -10.56 0.86 2.15
CA ALA A 185 -11.00 1.59 0.96
C ALA A 185 -11.59 2.97 1.32
N ARG A 186 -12.43 3.05 2.35
CA ARG A 186 -13.00 4.32 2.83
C ARG A 186 -11.94 5.26 3.39
N ALA A 187 -10.98 4.75 4.16
CA ALA A 187 -9.88 5.54 4.69
C ALA A 187 -9.00 6.12 3.57
N ARG A 188 -8.76 5.36 2.50
CA ARG A 188 -8.02 5.81 1.32
C ARG A 188 -8.77 6.90 0.56
N GLU A 189 -10.08 6.72 0.34
CA GLU A 189 -10.94 7.71 -0.33
C GLU A 189 -10.97 9.05 0.44
N GLU A 190 -11.15 9.00 1.76
CA GLU A 190 -11.14 10.20 2.61
C GLU A 190 -9.77 10.89 2.61
N GLY A 191 -8.68 10.11 2.62
CA GLY A 191 -7.32 10.66 2.49
C GLY A 191 -7.11 11.41 1.17
N LEU A 192 -7.59 10.86 0.05
CA LEU A 192 -7.54 11.50 -1.26
C LEU A 192 -8.41 12.78 -1.30
N ARG A 193 -9.62 12.73 -0.72
CA ARG A 193 -10.52 13.88 -0.62
C ARG A 193 -9.91 15.04 0.16
N LEU A 194 -9.34 14.76 1.34
CA LEU A 194 -8.66 15.76 2.15
C LEU A 194 -7.41 16.32 1.46
N GLY A 195 -6.66 15.50 0.75
CA GLY A 195 -5.54 15.92 -0.08
C GLY A 195 -5.95 16.89 -1.18
N ALA A 196 -7.03 16.58 -1.90
CA ALA A 196 -7.57 17.45 -2.95
C ALA A 196 -8.07 18.79 -2.40
N LEU A 197 -8.74 18.79 -1.25
CA LEU A 197 -9.18 20.04 -0.59
C LEU A 197 -7.98 20.92 -0.21
N LYS A 198 -6.96 20.37 0.43
CA LYS A 198 -5.75 21.11 0.79
C LYS A 198 -5.01 21.67 -0.43
N LEU A 199 -4.98 20.90 -1.53
CA LEU A 199 -4.40 21.37 -2.79
C LEU A 199 -5.18 22.56 -3.35
N THR A 200 -6.52 22.48 -3.34
CA THR A 200 -7.39 23.57 -3.80
C THR A 200 -7.20 24.85 -2.97
N GLU A 201 -7.15 24.72 -1.64
CA GLU A 201 -6.86 25.84 -0.73
C GLU A 201 -5.48 26.46 -1.00
N ALA A 202 -4.46 25.64 -1.20
CA ALA A 202 -3.10 26.09 -1.52
C ALA A 202 -3.04 26.83 -2.86
N LEU A 203 -3.74 26.32 -3.89
CA LEU A 203 -3.83 26.96 -5.19
C LEU A 203 -4.58 28.31 -5.12
N GLU A 204 -5.67 28.37 -4.38
CA GLU A 204 -6.43 29.63 -4.21
C GLU A 204 -5.64 30.65 -3.41
N SER A 205 -4.96 30.27 -2.35
CA SER A 205 -4.05 31.15 -1.59
C SER A 205 -2.92 31.68 -2.46
N GLU A 206 -2.32 30.84 -3.30
CA GLU A 206 -1.27 31.28 -4.23
C GLU A 206 -1.81 32.23 -5.29
N ARG A 207 -3.02 31.97 -5.81
CA ARG A 207 -3.70 32.85 -6.75
C ARG A 207 -4.00 34.22 -6.15
N GLN A 208 -4.44 34.25 -4.88
CA GLN A 208 -4.66 35.52 -4.15
C GLN A 208 -3.35 36.26 -3.92
N ARG A 209 -2.26 35.56 -3.54
CA ARG A 209 -0.95 36.18 -3.36
C ARG A 209 -0.44 36.80 -4.65
N ILE A 210 -0.50 36.07 -5.76
CA ILE A 210 -0.12 36.60 -7.09
C ILE A 210 -0.97 37.80 -7.45
N GLY A 211 -2.28 37.78 -7.16
CA GLY A 211 -3.19 38.89 -7.40
C GLY A 211 -2.83 40.16 -6.60
N MET A 212 -2.44 40.01 -5.31
CA MET A 212 -1.99 41.11 -4.46
C MET A 212 -0.66 41.69 -4.94
N ASP A 213 0.33 40.84 -5.24
CA ASP A 213 1.64 41.26 -5.73
C ASP A 213 1.52 42.04 -7.06
N LEU A 214 0.63 41.58 -7.97
CA LEU A 214 0.30 42.30 -9.20
C LEU A 214 -0.35 43.65 -8.95
N HIS A 215 -1.28 43.71 -8.01
CA HIS A 215 -2.03 44.93 -7.72
C HIS A 215 -1.17 45.97 -7.00
N ASP A 216 -0.45 45.58 -5.96
CA ASP A 216 0.18 46.53 -5.05
C ASP A 216 1.47 47.13 -5.62
N GLN A 217 2.28 46.34 -6.28
CA GLN A 217 3.57 46.78 -6.80
C GLN A 217 3.46 47.29 -8.25
N THR A 218 2.92 46.46 -9.14
CA THR A 218 2.91 46.78 -10.58
C THR A 218 1.94 47.89 -10.96
N LEU A 219 0.74 47.89 -10.36
CA LEU A 219 -0.26 48.93 -10.63
C LEU A 219 0.16 50.29 -10.04
N ALA A 220 0.81 50.28 -8.85
CA ALA A 220 1.34 51.47 -8.24
C ALA A 220 2.47 52.11 -9.08
N ASP A 221 3.34 51.27 -9.65
CA ASP A 221 4.44 51.72 -10.49
C ASP A 221 3.95 52.25 -11.85
N LEU A 222 3.01 51.55 -12.48
CA LEU A 222 2.35 52.01 -13.70
C LEU A 222 1.60 53.34 -13.49
N THR A 223 0.94 53.48 -12.34
CA THR A 223 0.23 54.74 -12.00
C THR A 223 1.21 55.89 -11.80
N ARG A 224 2.36 55.64 -11.16
CA ARG A 224 3.44 56.65 -11.00
C ARG A 224 4.04 57.03 -12.34
N LEU A 225 4.26 56.07 -13.23
CA LEU A 225 4.73 56.30 -14.59
C LEU A 225 3.76 57.14 -15.41
N SER A 226 2.45 56.81 -15.37
CA SER A 226 1.40 57.52 -16.08
C SER A 226 1.35 58.99 -15.65
N ARG A 227 1.32 59.27 -14.34
CA ARG A 227 1.30 60.66 -13.80
C ARG A 227 2.57 61.43 -14.13
N ARG A 228 3.70 60.78 -14.32
CA ARG A 228 4.96 61.42 -14.69
C ARG A 228 4.99 61.74 -16.18
N LEU A 229 4.43 60.88 -17.02
CA LEU A 229 4.21 61.08 -18.44
C LEU A 229 3.25 62.28 -18.68
N GLU A 230 2.11 62.33 -17.97
CA GLU A 230 1.16 63.40 -18.06
C GLU A 230 1.79 64.78 -17.74
N ARG A 231 2.66 64.86 -16.74
CA ARG A 231 3.39 66.06 -16.41
C ARG A 231 4.36 66.55 -17.52
N LEU A 232 5.01 65.60 -18.20
CA LEU A 232 5.92 65.88 -19.29
C LEU A 232 5.19 66.32 -20.57
N THR A 233 3.99 65.78 -20.83
CA THR A 233 3.16 66.28 -21.97
C THR A 233 2.67 67.73 -21.84
N LEU A 234 2.67 68.22 -20.62
CA LEU A 234 2.32 69.65 -20.34
C LEU A 234 3.54 70.61 -20.39
N ALA A 235 4.77 70.07 -20.51
CA ALA A 235 5.98 70.89 -20.60
C ALA A 235 6.24 71.33 -22.03
N HIS A 236 6.68 72.62 -22.22
CA HIS A 236 6.93 73.18 -23.54
C HIS A 236 8.21 72.68 -24.22
N GLU A 237 9.17 72.12 -23.43
CA GLU A 237 10.38 71.49 -23.93
C GLU A 237 10.64 70.20 -23.14
N ILE A 238 10.89 69.10 -23.85
CA ILE A 238 11.23 67.82 -23.27
C ILE A 238 12.68 67.59 -23.52
N SER A 239 13.51 67.59 -22.47
CA SER A 239 14.92 67.17 -22.56
C SER A 239 15.09 65.65 -22.44
N GLY A 240 16.12 65.09 -23.11
CA GLY A 240 16.41 63.66 -23.00
C GLY A 240 16.69 63.20 -21.56
N GLU A 241 17.29 64.08 -20.73
CA GLU A 241 17.50 63.84 -19.29
C GLU A 241 16.21 63.66 -18.48
N ALA A 242 15.10 64.28 -18.90
CA ALA A 242 13.80 64.13 -18.24
C ALA A 242 13.11 62.81 -18.58
N LEU A 243 13.44 62.19 -19.72
CA LEU A 243 12.90 60.89 -20.18
C LEU A 243 13.65 59.68 -19.59
N GLU A 244 14.92 59.85 -19.25
CA GLU A 244 15.77 58.73 -18.75
C GLU A 244 15.24 58.10 -17.44
N PRO A 245 14.75 58.83 -16.42
CA PRO A 245 14.13 58.24 -15.23
C PRO A 245 12.84 57.49 -15.52
N LEU A 246 12.08 57.89 -16.55
CA LEU A 246 10.88 57.21 -17.00
C LEU A 246 11.16 55.89 -17.67
N ALA A 247 12.17 55.88 -18.56
CA ALA A 247 12.64 54.68 -19.23
C ALA A 247 13.15 53.63 -18.22
N ARG A 248 13.92 54.10 -17.22
CA ARG A 248 14.39 53.20 -16.12
C ARG A 248 13.24 52.67 -15.28
N SER A 249 12.26 53.46 -14.90
CA SER A 249 11.10 53.00 -14.13
C SER A 249 10.21 52.04 -14.94
N LEU A 250 10.06 52.24 -16.25
CA LEU A 250 9.34 51.30 -17.12
C LEU A 250 10.07 49.98 -17.24
N GLN A 251 11.39 50.01 -17.40
CA GLN A 251 12.20 48.79 -17.42
C GLN A 251 12.08 47.99 -16.12
N HIS A 252 12.08 48.67 -14.98
CA HIS A 252 11.91 48.02 -13.67
C HIS A 252 10.52 47.39 -13.56
N CYS A 253 9.46 48.11 -13.90
CA CYS A 253 8.09 47.57 -13.89
C CYS A 253 7.92 46.35 -14.84
N MET A 254 8.56 46.37 -16.01
CA MET A 254 8.56 45.26 -16.94
C MET A 254 9.33 44.07 -16.37
N GLN A 255 10.38 44.30 -15.59
CA GLN A 255 11.19 43.27 -14.98
C GLN A 255 10.40 42.60 -13.82
N ASP A 256 9.71 43.37 -12.98
CA ASP A 256 8.83 42.87 -11.92
C ASP A 256 7.66 42.07 -12.48
N LEU A 257 7.02 42.54 -13.56
CA LEU A 257 5.98 41.78 -14.26
C LEU A 257 6.49 40.42 -14.81
N ARG A 258 7.65 40.42 -15.43
CA ARG A 258 8.26 39.19 -15.91
C ARG A 258 8.55 38.23 -14.75
N GLN A 259 9.00 38.74 -13.63
CA GLN A 259 9.26 37.95 -12.42
C GLN A 259 7.98 37.28 -11.91
N ILE A 260 6.88 38.03 -11.80
CA ILE A 260 5.59 37.48 -11.35
C ILE A 260 5.08 36.42 -12.31
N ILE A 261 5.21 36.65 -13.64
CA ILE A 261 4.80 35.67 -14.66
C ILE A 261 5.65 34.40 -14.60
N GLU A 262 6.96 34.51 -14.36
CA GLU A 262 7.86 33.36 -14.22
C GLU A 262 7.59 32.59 -12.92
N GLU A 263 7.26 33.27 -11.83
CA GLU A 263 6.82 32.62 -10.58
C GLU A 263 5.49 31.88 -10.73
N ALA A 264 4.58 32.41 -11.57
CA ALA A 264 3.28 31.80 -11.85
C ALA A 264 3.37 30.59 -12.81
N LYS A 265 4.33 30.58 -13.74
CA LYS A 265 4.54 29.49 -14.70
C LYS A 265 6.02 29.07 -14.72
N PRO A 266 6.35 27.83 -14.42
CA PRO A 266 7.72 27.31 -14.57
C PRO A 266 8.03 27.06 -16.06
N SER A 267 8.12 28.14 -16.85
CA SER A 267 8.43 28.07 -18.28
C SER A 267 9.85 27.52 -18.55
N VAL A 268 10.78 27.76 -17.64
CA VAL A 268 12.17 27.24 -17.72
C VAL A 268 12.19 25.72 -17.62
N LEU A 269 11.35 25.12 -16.76
CA LEU A 269 11.22 23.68 -16.61
C LEU A 269 10.78 23.00 -17.93
N GLN A 270 9.86 23.64 -18.68
CA GLN A 270 9.36 23.10 -19.95
C GLN A 270 10.33 23.30 -21.13
N LEU A 271 11.09 24.38 -21.13
CA LEU A 271 11.97 24.77 -22.23
C LEU A 271 13.37 24.18 -22.14
N PHE A 272 13.90 24.06 -20.92
CA PHE A 272 15.33 23.72 -20.70
C PHE A 272 15.56 22.48 -19.84
N GLY A 273 14.48 21.84 -19.34
CA GLY A 273 14.56 20.66 -18.49
C GLY A 273 14.71 20.95 -17.00
N PHE A 274 14.64 19.89 -16.21
CA PHE A 274 14.58 19.96 -14.74
C PHE A 274 15.88 20.49 -14.12
N ALA A 275 17.02 19.92 -14.52
CA ALA A 275 18.32 20.31 -13.97
C ALA A 275 18.61 21.80 -14.20
N GLN A 276 18.38 22.30 -15.42
CA GLN A 276 18.57 23.71 -15.74
C GLN A 276 17.62 24.63 -14.99
N ALA A 277 16.38 24.19 -14.77
CA ALA A 277 15.40 24.96 -13.97
C ALA A 277 15.87 25.08 -12.51
N VAL A 278 16.43 24.02 -11.94
CA VAL A 278 16.99 24.00 -10.57
C VAL A 278 18.23 24.89 -10.47
N GLU A 279 19.13 24.82 -11.44
CA GLU A 279 20.32 25.69 -11.50
C GLU A 279 19.94 27.18 -11.52
N ASN A 280 19.02 27.55 -12.39
CA ASN A 280 18.50 28.90 -12.48
C ASN A 280 17.86 29.37 -11.16
N GLN A 281 17.15 28.46 -10.47
CA GLN A 281 16.56 28.77 -9.16
C GLN A 281 17.61 28.98 -8.08
N LEU A 282 18.66 28.18 -8.04
CA LEU A 282 19.81 28.35 -7.13
C LEU A 282 20.49 29.70 -7.35
N ASP A 283 20.89 29.98 -8.60
CA ASP A 283 21.55 31.22 -8.99
C ASP A 283 20.75 32.45 -8.58
N ARG A 284 19.45 32.39 -8.81
CA ARG A 284 18.53 33.48 -8.49
C ARG A 284 18.36 33.67 -6.98
N SER A 285 18.05 32.60 -6.24
CA SER A 285 17.83 32.67 -4.79
C SER A 285 19.06 33.20 -4.06
N ILE A 286 20.26 32.80 -4.48
CA ILE A 286 21.53 33.27 -3.92
C ILE A 286 21.75 34.76 -4.27
N ARG A 287 21.56 35.15 -5.53
CA ARG A 287 21.72 36.53 -5.98
C ARG A 287 20.76 37.49 -5.26
N ASP A 288 19.48 37.10 -5.14
CA ASP A 288 18.44 37.91 -4.53
C ASP A 288 18.63 38.06 -3.01
N SER A 289 19.32 37.11 -2.37
CA SER A 289 19.64 37.18 -0.93
C SER A 289 20.77 38.15 -0.61
N GLY A 290 21.62 38.49 -1.57
CA GLY A 290 22.84 39.31 -1.36
C GLY A 290 23.92 38.61 -0.54
N LEU A 291 23.76 37.32 -0.24
CA LEU A 291 24.70 36.50 0.52
C LEU A 291 25.78 35.87 -0.40
N SER A 292 26.98 35.63 0.14
CA SER A 292 28.06 34.93 -0.57
C SER A 292 27.93 33.42 -0.30
N ILE A 293 27.02 32.75 -0.97
CA ILE A 293 26.78 31.31 -0.85
C ILE A 293 27.36 30.62 -2.09
N THR A 294 28.16 29.57 -1.89
CA THR A 294 28.62 28.70 -2.98
C THR A 294 27.59 27.61 -3.26
N GLN A 295 27.49 27.19 -4.52
CA GLN A 295 26.52 26.18 -4.92
C GLN A 295 27.16 25.07 -5.75
N THR A 296 26.53 23.89 -5.69
CA THR A 296 26.86 22.72 -6.53
C THR A 296 25.58 22.05 -6.98
N LEU A 297 25.46 21.81 -8.28
CA LEU A 297 24.41 20.96 -8.86
C LEU A 297 25.05 19.76 -9.55
N VAL A 298 24.56 18.56 -9.24
CA VAL A 298 24.96 17.32 -9.90
C VAL A 298 23.72 16.63 -10.44
N ASP A 299 23.65 16.43 -11.76
CA ASP A 299 22.62 15.62 -12.40
C ASP A 299 23.21 14.28 -12.87
N ALA A 300 22.82 13.22 -12.19
CA ALA A 300 23.14 11.82 -12.50
C ALA A 300 21.88 11.01 -12.86
N THR A 301 20.80 11.68 -13.33
CA THR A 301 19.56 11.00 -13.73
C THR A 301 19.60 10.40 -15.12
N GLY A 302 20.59 10.78 -15.94
CA GLY A 302 20.66 10.35 -17.33
C GLY A 302 19.46 10.82 -18.18
N GLY A 303 18.82 11.94 -17.80
CA GLY A 303 17.67 12.52 -18.48
C GLY A 303 16.32 11.82 -18.19
N ILE A 304 16.27 10.90 -17.24
CA ILE A 304 15.00 10.24 -16.84
C ILE A 304 14.06 11.27 -16.20
N ILE A 305 14.58 12.23 -15.43
CA ILE A 305 13.79 13.26 -14.75
C ILE A 305 13.03 14.15 -15.74
N ASP A 306 13.55 14.39 -16.94
CA ASP A 306 12.91 15.19 -17.98
C ASP A 306 11.79 14.45 -18.73
N ARG A 307 11.68 13.13 -18.53
CA ARG A 307 10.63 12.28 -19.11
C ARG A 307 9.43 12.10 -18.20
N LEU A 308 9.47 12.66 -17.00
CA LEU A 308 8.36 12.61 -16.07
C LEU A 308 7.14 13.34 -16.64
N GLU A 309 5.95 12.90 -16.24
CA GLU A 309 4.72 13.63 -16.49
C GLU A 309 4.84 15.07 -15.98
N GLN A 310 4.32 16.01 -16.74
CA GLN A 310 4.43 17.45 -16.45
C GLN A 310 3.97 17.81 -15.04
N THR A 311 2.86 17.24 -14.58
CA THR A 311 2.32 17.46 -13.23
C THR A 311 3.29 17.02 -12.14
N VAL A 312 3.92 15.85 -12.32
CA VAL A 312 4.91 15.29 -11.40
C VAL A 312 6.18 16.15 -11.40
N SER A 313 6.66 16.53 -12.58
CA SER A 313 7.86 17.36 -12.76
C SER A 313 7.68 18.73 -12.09
N ILE A 314 6.51 19.38 -12.26
CA ILE A 314 6.18 20.65 -11.60
C ILE A 314 6.15 20.48 -10.08
N ALA A 315 5.52 19.42 -9.57
CA ALA A 315 5.46 19.18 -8.13
C ALA A 315 6.85 18.98 -7.51
N LEU A 316 7.70 18.18 -8.14
CA LEU A 316 9.10 17.99 -7.73
C LEU A 316 9.88 19.30 -7.75
N PHE A 317 9.74 20.08 -8.83
CA PHE A 317 10.40 21.38 -8.94
C PHE A 317 9.97 22.35 -7.83
N ARG A 318 8.68 22.41 -7.49
CA ARG A 318 8.17 23.26 -6.41
C ARG A 318 8.68 22.83 -5.03
N ILE A 319 8.82 21.52 -4.78
CA ILE A 319 9.42 21.04 -3.53
C ILE A 319 10.90 21.43 -3.48
N THR A 320 11.64 21.24 -4.58
CA THR A 320 13.06 21.62 -4.69
C THR A 320 13.26 23.14 -4.52
N GLN A 321 12.43 23.94 -5.15
CA GLN A 321 12.42 25.40 -5.03
C GLN A 321 12.23 25.86 -3.57
N GLU A 322 11.23 25.30 -2.86
CA GLU A 322 10.96 25.62 -1.46
C GLU A 322 12.13 25.21 -0.56
N ALA A 323 12.72 24.04 -0.80
CA ALA A 323 13.89 23.57 -0.04
C ALA A 323 15.11 24.49 -0.25
N ILE A 324 15.39 24.92 -1.48
CA ILE A 324 16.44 25.88 -1.81
C ILE A 324 16.19 27.22 -1.12
N ASN A 325 14.98 27.75 -1.22
CA ASN A 325 14.60 29.02 -0.59
C ASN A 325 14.76 28.96 0.94
N ASN A 326 14.41 27.82 1.58
CA ASN A 326 14.59 27.62 3.00
C ASN A 326 16.08 27.59 3.38
N ALA A 327 16.91 26.92 2.60
CA ALA A 327 18.35 26.88 2.81
C ALA A 327 18.97 28.30 2.71
N VAL A 328 18.59 29.09 1.70
CA VAL A 328 19.12 30.44 1.51
C VAL A 328 18.65 31.41 2.62
N ARG A 329 17.38 31.33 3.02
CA ARG A 329 16.76 32.30 3.95
C ARG A 329 16.99 31.98 5.42
N HIS A 330 17.07 30.71 5.77
CA HIS A 330 16.98 30.27 7.17
C HIS A 330 18.23 29.54 7.68
N ALA A 331 18.99 28.87 6.81
CA ALA A 331 20.09 28.03 7.26
C ALA A 331 21.38 28.81 7.58
N GLN A 332 21.54 30.06 7.15
CA GLN A 332 22.83 30.78 7.24
C GLN A 332 23.98 29.97 6.65
N ALA A 333 23.72 29.27 5.56
CA ALA A 333 24.64 28.36 4.91
C ALA A 333 25.72 29.10 4.11
N ASN A 334 26.92 28.52 4.03
CA ASN A 334 27.97 28.97 3.12
C ASN A 334 27.98 28.15 1.82
N HIS A 335 27.42 26.96 1.85
CA HIS A 335 27.34 26.07 0.69
C HIS A 335 25.97 25.36 0.60
N ILE A 336 25.40 25.33 -0.60
CA ILE A 336 24.18 24.56 -0.92
C ILE A 336 24.47 23.62 -2.08
N SER A 337 24.16 22.35 -1.92
CA SER A 337 24.31 21.34 -2.96
C SER A 337 22.95 20.72 -3.30
N VAL A 338 22.72 20.50 -4.60
CA VAL A 338 21.58 19.75 -5.11
C VAL A 338 22.10 18.58 -5.92
N THR A 339 21.65 17.37 -5.60
CA THR A 339 22.02 16.14 -6.30
C THR A 339 20.76 15.47 -6.82
N LEU A 340 20.70 15.26 -8.13
CA LEU A 340 19.66 14.53 -8.84
C LEU A 340 20.23 13.17 -9.23
N THR A 341 19.61 12.06 -8.80
CA THR A 341 20.11 10.71 -9.05
C THR A 341 19.02 9.82 -9.61
N GLY A 342 19.30 9.17 -10.73
CA GLY A 342 18.46 8.08 -11.24
C GLY A 342 18.86 6.76 -10.60
N GLN A 343 17.89 6.03 -10.06
CA GLN A 343 18.05 4.70 -9.45
C GLN A 343 17.19 3.68 -10.20
N PRO A 344 17.47 2.38 -10.11
CA PRO A 344 16.64 1.36 -10.76
C PRO A 344 15.18 1.35 -10.34
N ASP A 345 14.90 1.81 -9.11
CA ASP A 345 13.58 1.87 -8.48
C ASP A 345 12.93 3.26 -8.52
N GLY A 346 13.67 4.30 -9.01
CA GLY A 346 13.10 5.64 -9.04
C GLY A 346 14.10 6.77 -9.29
N ILE A 347 13.66 7.97 -8.93
CA ILE A 347 14.46 9.20 -8.99
C ILE A 347 14.60 9.76 -7.58
N SER A 348 15.83 10.10 -7.19
CA SER A 348 16.10 10.76 -5.91
C SER A 348 16.62 12.18 -6.14
N ILE A 349 16.12 13.12 -5.37
CA ILE A 349 16.55 14.51 -5.31
C ILE A 349 17.00 14.79 -3.88
N GLU A 350 18.24 15.21 -3.69
CA GLU A 350 18.80 15.60 -2.39
C GLU A 350 19.23 17.07 -2.44
N ILE A 351 18.71 17.86 -1.53
CA ILE A 351 19.11 19.25 -1.30
C ILE A 351 19.78 19.31 0.07
N ARG A 352 21.03 19.76 0.11
CA ARG A 352 21.83 19.85 1.33
C ARG A 352 22.42 21.24 1.50
N ASP A 353 22.34 21.77 2.70
CA ASP A 353 23.07 22.95 3.15
C ASP A 353 24.05 22.59 4.27
N ASP A 354 25.03 23.47 4.52
CA ASP A 354 26.01 23.37 5.59
C ASP A 354 25.76 24.32 6.77
N GLY A 355 24.55 24.84 6.86
CA GLY A 355 24.17 25.85 7.84
C GLY A 355 23.66 25.33 9.16
N ILE A 356 22.63 25.99 9.72
CA ILE A 356 22.01 25.62 10.99
C ILE A 356 20.99 24.50 10.75
N SER A 357 21.09 23.42 11.56
CA SER A 357 20.20 22.26 11.46
C SER A 357 18.76 22.58 11.86
N VAL A 358 17.78 21.97 11.20
CA VAL A 358 16.33 22.09 11.48
C VAL A 358 15.97 21.69 12.92
N GLY A 359 16.75 20.78 13.53
CA GLY A 359 16.51 20.35 14.93
C GLY A 359 16.85 21.39 16.00
N SER A 360 17.62 22.43 15.67
CA SER A 360 18.09 23.46 16.62
C SER A 360 17.18 24.69 16.74
N ALA A 361 16.15 24.81 15.92
CA ALA A 361 15.23 25.93 15.91
C ALA A 361 13.76 25.46 16.01
N ASP A 362 12.92 26.28 16.61
CA ASP A 362 11.45 26.11 16.80
C ASP A 362 10.65 26.00 15.47
N HIS A 363 11.30 25.62 14.37
CA HIS A 363 10.83 25.66 12.99
C HIS A 363 10.08 24.41 12.53
N ARG A 364 9.74 23.48 13.45
CA ARG A 364 9.01 22.22 13.10
C ARG A 364 7.59 22.44 12.55
N ASN A 365 7.03 23.65 12.63
CA ASN A 365 5.65 23.95 12.23
C ASN A 365 5.55 25.05 11.16
N GLY A 366 6.53 25.20 10.27
CA GLY A 366 6.45 26.16 9.15
C GLY A 366 5.55 25.62 8.03
N THR A 367 4.66 26.48 7.52
CA THR A 367 3.76 26.16 6.38
C THR A 367 4.51 25.62 5.15
N GLY A 368 5.78 25.99 4.95
CA GLY A 368 6.62 25.52 3.85
C GLY A 368 6.93 24.02 3.89
N ILE A 369 7.29 23.48 5.06
CA ILE A 369 7.60 22.05 5.22
C ILE A 369 6.34 21.20 5.01
N ASP A 370 5.20 21.62 5.53
CA ASP A 370 3.93 20.91 5.36
C ASP A 370 3.45 20.93 3.91
N ASN A 371 3.70 22.02 3.20
CA ASN A 371 3.41 22.13 1.77
C ASN A 371 4.32 21.18 0.95
N MET A 372 5.61 21.10 1.26
CA MET A 372 6.52 20.14 0.61
C MET A 372 6.07 18.69 0.84
N LYS A 373 5.74 18.32 2.08
CA LYS A 373 5.21 16.97 2.42
C LYS A 373 3.92 16.66 1.68
N THR A 374 3.00 17.61 1.62
CA THR A 374 1.71 17.45 0.93
C THR A 374 1.93 17.22 -0.57
N ARG A 375 2.78 18.03 -1.20
CA ARG A 375 3.11 17.89 -2.63
C ARG A 375 3.79 16.55 -2.94
N ALA A 376 4.72 16.11 -2.10
CA ALA A 376 5.38 14.81 -2.25
C ALA A 376 4.35 13.65 -2.20
N ARG A 377 3.42 13.67 -1.24
CA ARG A 377 2.34 12.66 -1.14
C ARG A 377 1.44 12.63 -2.37
N LEU A 378 1.12 13.79 -2.96
CA LEU A 378 0.26 13.87 -4.15
C LEU A 378 0.85 13.18 -5.38
N ILE A 379 2.17 13.13 -5.47
CA ILE A 379 2.89 12.44 -6.55
C ILE A 379 3.42 11.08 -6.13
N SER A 380 3.00 10.56 -4.97
CA SER A 380 3.46 9.29 -4.38
C SER A 380 4.97 9.23 -4.15
N ALA A 381 5.61 10.38 -3.90
CA ALA A 381 7.03 10.45 -3.54
C ALA A 381 7.22 10.38 -2.02
N GLU A 382 8.29 9.75 -1.60
CA GLU A 382 8.77 9.78 -0.23
C GLU A 382 9.51 11.11 0.03
N PHE A 383 9.23 11.74 1.16
CA PHE A 383 9.86 12.99 1.57
C PHE A 383 10.46 12.86 2.96
N THR A 384 11.74 13.16 3.07
CA THR A 384 12.45 13.18 4.35
C THR A 384 13.21 14.49 4.53
N ILE A 385 13.27 14.95 5.78
CA ILE A 385 14.11 16.07 6.20
C ILE A 385 14.86 15.64 7.44
N MET A 386 16.16 15.82 7.43
CA MET A 386 17.07 15.39 8.49
C MET A 386 18.21 16.37 8.71
N ASP A 387 18.81 16.32 9.88
CA ASP A 387 20.04 17.07 10.16
C ASP A 387 21.21 16.52 9.32
N GLY A 388 22.07 17.42 8.87
CA GLY A 388 23.28 17.08 8.14
C GLY A 388 24.30 16.31 8.99
N ARG A 389 25.40 15.87 8.38
CA ARG A 389 26.45 15.12 9.08
C ARG A 389 27.04 15.92 10.24
N GLY A 390 27.07 15.31 11.43
CA GLY A 390 27.59 15.96 12.66
C GLY A 390 26.68 17.05 13.22
N SER A 391 25.37 17.00 12.90
CA SER A 391 24.37 18.00 13.31
C SER A 391 24.66 19.41 12.76
N GLN A 392 25.36 19.53 11.64
CA GLN A 392 25.51 20.76 10.88
C GLN A 392 24.73 20.67 9.55
N GLY A 393 23.92 21.72 9.29
CA GLY A 393 23.14 21.85 8.07
C GLY A 393 21.88 20.96 8.05
N THR A 394 21.14 21.07 6.95
CA THR A 394 19.92 20.31 6.70
C THR A 394 20.05 19.50 5.41
N VAL A 395 19.42 18.34 5.39
CA VAL A 395 19.24 17.51 4.19
C VAL A 395 17.76 17.31 3.96
N VAL A 396 17.28 17.77 2.81
CA VAL A 396 15.96 17.45 2.29
C VAL A 396 16.11 16.42 1.19
N ALA A 397 15.52 15.26 1.34
CA ALA A 397 15.56 14.21 0.34
C ALA A 397 14.14 13.82 -0.11
N ILE A 398 13.99 13.65 -1.42
CA ILE A 398 12.77 13.25 -2.10
C ILE A 398 13.11 12.02 -2.92
N HIS A 399 12.31 10.95 -2.77
CA HIS A 399 12.41 9.76 -3.60
C HIS A 399 11.09 9.51 -4.32
N LEU A 400 11.10 9.56 -5.64
CA LEU A 400 9.95 9.24 -6.49
C LEU A 400 10.13 7.82 -7.04
N PRO A 401 9.35 6.82 -6.58
CA PRO A 401 9.40 5.49 -7.14
C PRO A 401 8.82 5.49 -8.56
N LEU A 402 9.57 4.92 -9.50
CA LEU A 402 9.10 4.67 -10.86
C LEU A 402 8.63 3.22 -10.95
N THR A 403 7.31 3.00 -10.90
CA THR A 403 6.74 1.69 -11.21
C THR A 403 7.01 1.37 -12.67
N GLU A 404 7.77 0.31 -12.94
CA GLU A 404 7.85 -0.27 -14.29
C GLU A 404 6.44 -0.61 -14.74
N THR A 405 5.93 0.08 -15.75
CA THR A 405 4.77 -0.37 -16.49
C THR A 405 5.15 -1.73 -17.09
N PRO A 406 4.43 -2.84 -16.81
CA PRO A 406 4.76 -4.13 -17.39
C PRO A 406 4.67 -3.99 -18.92
N THR A 407 5.82 -3.94 -19.54
CA THR A 407 5.94 -3.99 -21.00
C THR A 407 5.37 -5.33 -21.42
N THR A 408 4.14 -5.33 -21.92
CA THR A 408 3.53 -6.48 -22.59
C THR A 408 4.46 -6.86 -23.74
N ARG A 409 5.31 -7.86 -23.53
CA ARG A 409 6.03 -8.53 -24.61
C ARG A 409 4.98 -9.15 -25.53
N LEU A 410 4.65 -8.45 -26.58
CA LEU A 410 4.00 -9.02 -27.75
C LEU A 410 4.98 -10.06 -28.32
N GLN A 411 4.75 -11.33 -28.02
CA GLN A 411 5.39 -12.42 -28.74
C GLN A 411 4.91 -12.36 -30.21
N PRO A 412 5.79 -12.39 -31.19
CA PRO A 412 5.39 -12.49 -32.57
C PRO A 412 4.69 -13.85 -32.80
N ARG A 413 3.41 -13.83 -33.16
CA ARG A 413 2.71 -15.01 -33.68
C ARG A 413 3.44 -15.47 -34.93
N ALA A 414 4.07 -16.62 -34.86
CA ALA A 414 4.52 -17.35 -36.02
C ALA A 414 3.29 -17.79 -36.84
N ILE A 415 3.19 -17.25 -38.02
CA ILE A 415 2.28 -17.70 -39.09
C ILE A 415 2.83 -19.02 -39.60
N ARG A 416 2.08 -20.10 -39.47
CA ARG A 416 2.08 -21.27 -40.32
C ARG A 416 0.66 -21.68 -40.62
#